data_6aa936c66c69a3b3b9cc980512494dff
#
_entry.id   6aa936c66c69a3b3b9cc980512494dff
#
_cell.length_a   1.000
_cell.length_b   1.000
_cell.length_c   1.000
_cell.angle_alpha   90.00
_cell.angle_beta   90.00
_cell.angle_gamma   90.00
#
_symmetry.space_group_name_H-M   'P 1'
#
loop_
_entity.id
_entity.type
_entity.pdbx_description
1 polymer ?
#
loop_
_entity_poly.entity_id
_entity_poly.type
_entity_poly.pdbx_seq_one_letter_code
_entity_poly.pdbx_strand_id
1 'polypeptide(L)'
;MASLIQSIRRRDGLARTSELYADGHSRTALSAAAASGTVIRVRQGWYSTPDIDPLLLEAARIGGRLTCLSALELHGCWSYPTADLHVAVPPNACRLRTRRSKVTRLADAVEPRVATHWCDDSDGHRLYRSPIDCLADLIACQEPDAVTAVADSALHRFPWLHDEWRLLVLRSPATKRAYLSAIDGVCESGTESIFFMRMSHLGLPLHRQEQVPGVGRVDFLIGRRLIVEIDGAQYHTDPERFEADRHRDAVLSSKGYRVLRFSYRQVMYAWDEVEAAVIAATVRGDHH
;
A
#
# COMPACT_ATOMS: atom_id res chain seq x y z
N MET A 1 29.04 23.33 -17.01
CA MET A 1 27.57 23.15 -16.92
C MET A 1 27.23 21.67 -16.68
N ALA A 2 26.29 21.36 -15.79
CA ALA A 2 25.80 20.00 -15.67
C ALA A 2 25.06 19.57 -16.93
N SER A 3 25.13 18.28 -17.31
CA SER A 3 24.33 17.78 -18.44
C SER A 3 22.83 17.91 -18.14
N LEU A 4 21.99 17.96 -19.18
CA LEU A 4 20.55 18.03 -19.03
C LEU A 4 19.98 16.90 -18.14
N ILE A 5 20.46 15.66 -18.36
CA ILE A 5 20.09 14.49 -17.53
C ILE A 5 20.49 14.71 -16.07
N GLN A 6 21.68 15.22 -15.79
CA GLN A 6 22.14 15.52 -14.43
C GLN A 6 21.26 16.59 -13.77
N SER A 7 20.86 17.62 -14.51
CA SER A 7 19.94 18.65 -14.03
C SER A 7 18.57 18.10 -13.63
N ILE A 8 18.06 17.12 -14.40
CA ILE A 8 16.78 16.46 -14.10
C ILE A 8 16.97 15.47 -12.94
N ARG A 9 18.04 14.67 -12.91
CA ARG A 9 18.32 13.70 -11.82
C ARG A 9 18.45 14.34 -10.44
N ARG A 10 19.05 15.54 -10.36
CA ARG A 10 19.10 16.32 -9.10
C ARG A 10 17.72 16.71 -8.54
N ARG A 11 16.68 16.49 -9.34
CA ARG A 11 15.27 16.76 -9.01
C ARG A 11 14.45 15.47 -9.06
N ASP A 12 15.04 14.37 -8.64
CA ASP A 12 14.41 13.03 -8.56
C ASP A 12 13.87 12.53 -9.91
N GLY A 13 14.52 12.90 -10.99
CA GLY A 13 14.15 12.46 -12.34
C GLY A 13 13.02 13.24 -13.01
N LEU A 14 12.49 14.31 -12.38
CA LEU A 14 11.42 15.14 -12.91
C LEU A 14 11.73 16.63 -12.71
N ALA A 15 11.73 17.45 -13.78
CA ALA A 15 12.02 18.87 -13.71
C ALA A 15 11.05 19.72 -14.53
N ARG A 16 10.80 20.94 -14.05
CA ARG A 16 10.06 21.96 -14.79
C ARG A 16 10.95 22.61 -15.84
N THR A 17 10.37 23.05 -16.94
CA THR A 17 11.09 23.81 -17.99
C THR A 17 11.77 25.07 -17.43
N SER A 18 11.10 25.79 -16.48
CA SER A 18 11.67 26.97 -15.83
C SER A 18 12.95 26.66 -15.03
N GLU A 19 12.97 25.52 -14.33
CA GLU A 19 14.12 25.07 -13.57
C GLU A 19 15.31 24.71 -14.48
N LEU A 20 15.02 24.07 -15.62
CA LEU A 20 16.03 23.74 -16.60
C LEU A 20 16.59 24.98 -17.30
N TYR A 21 15.77 26.00 -17.53
CA TYR A 21 16.24 27.30 -18.05
C TYR A 21 17.14 28.01 -17.01
N ALA A 22 16.78 27.93 -15.73
CA ALA A 22 17.63 28.48 -14.66
C ALA A 22 18.99 27.77 -14.55
N ASP A 23 19.04 26.46 -14.89
CA ASP A 23 20.29 25.70 -14.99
C ASP A 23 21.09 26.01 -16.28
N GLY A 24 20.61 26.91 -17.15
CA GLY A 24 21.28 27.36 -18.37
C GLY A 24 20.97 26.52 -19.63
N HIS A 25 19.98 25.63 -19.58
CA HIS A 25 19.58 24.86 -20.76
C HIS A 25 18.64 25.67 -21.65
N SER A 26 18.86 25.66 -22.97
CA SER A 26 18.03 26.40 -23.92
C SER A 26 16.78 25.60 -24.34
N ARG A 27 15.77 26.31 -24.86
CA ARG A 27 14.57 25.70 -25.47
C ARG A 27 14.93 24.73 -26.58
N THR A 28 15.92 25.07 -27.40
CA THR A 28 16.39 24.25 -28.51
C THR A 28 17.02 22.95 -28.00
N ALA A 29 17.86 23.03 -26.94
CA ALA A 29 18.46 21.85 -26.31
C ALA A 29 17.41 20.90 -25.73
N LEU A 30 16.39 21.42 -25.04
CA LEU A 30 15.29 20.62 -24.51
C LEU A 30 14.47 19.94 -25.62
N SER A 31 14.20 20.66 -26.71
CA SER A 31 13.47 20.09 -27.86
C SER A 31 14.27 19.00 -28.55
N ALA A 32 15.56 19.20 -28.77
CA ALA A 32 16.45 18.21 -29.37
C ALA A 32 16.59 16.97 -28.50
N ALA A 33 16.79 17.13 -27.19
CA ALA A 33 16.88 16.02 -26.25
C ALA A 33 15.59 15.20 -26.17
N ALA A 34 14.44 15.85 -26.26
CA ALA A 34 13.15 15.17 -26.29
C ALA A 34 12.92 14.43 -27.64
N ALA A 35 13.36 15.02 -28.74
CA ALA A 35 13.25 14.39 -30.06
C ALA A 35 14.17 13.16 -30.22
N SER A 36 15.37 13.21 -29.62
CA SER A 36 16.32 12.08 -29.60
C SER A 36 15.98 10.99 -28.57
N GLY A 37 14.97 11.19 -27.71
CA GLY A 37 14.66 10.27 -26.62
C GLY A 37 15.60 10.32 -25.42
N THR A 38 16.58 11.25 -25.41
CA THR A 38 17.49 11.46 -24.28
C THR A 38 16.74 11.85 -23.00
N VAL A 39 15.65 12.59 -23.15
CA VAL A 39 14.70 12.90 -22.06
C VAL A 39 13.26 12.69 -22.55
N ILE A 40 12.34 12.49 -21.61
CA ILE A 40 10.91 12.37 -21.90
C ILE A 40 10.24 13.73 -21.65
N ARG A 41 9.56 14.27 -22.65
CA ARG A 41 8.61 15.38 -22.42
C ARG A 41 7.32 14.81 -21.85
N VAL A 42 7.18 14.88 -20.54
CA VAL A 42 6.08 14.28 -19.78
C VAL A 42 4.74 14.93 -20.11
N ARG A 43 4.71 16.26 -20.04
CA ARG A 43 3.60 17.15 -20.42
C ARG A 43 4.13 18.55 -20.71
N GLN A 44 3.26 19.50 -21.02
CA GLN A 44 3.68 20.90 -21.21
C GLN A 44 4.36 21.40 -19.95
N GLY A 45 5.59 21.90 -20.11
CA GLY A 45 6.38 22.46 -19.02
C GLY A 45 7.13 21.46 -18.14
N TRP A 46 7.11 20.15 -18.47
CA TRP A 46 7.73 19.11 -17.65
C TRP A 46 8.53 18.12 -18.48
N TYR A 47 9.71 17.76 -17.96
CA TYR A 47 10.64 16.77 -18.54
C TYR A 47 11.08 15.79 -17.47
N SER A 48 11.29 14.54 -17.87
CA SER A 48 11.86 13.50 -17.02
C SER A 48 13.03 12.78 -17.68
N THR A 49 13.80 12.06 -16.86
CA THR A 49 14.77 11.07 -17.36
C THR A 49 14.01 9.84 -17.87
N PRO A 50 14.58 9.06 -18.81
CA PRO A 50 13.95 7.84 -19.34
C PRO A 50 13.81 6.72 -18.29
N ASP A 51 14.66 6.72 -17.26
CA ASP A 51 14.75 5.72 -16.19
C ASP A 51 13.87 6.03 -14.96
N ILE A 52 13.01 7.04 -15.04
CA ILE A 52 12.03 7.33 -13.98
C ILE A 52 11.04 6.16 -13.83
N ASP A 53 10.62 5.89 -12.58
CA ASP A 53 9.58 4.90 -12.32
C ASP A 53 8.32 5.16 -13.17
N PRO A 54 7.74 4.14 -13.82
CA PRO A 54 6.57 4.31 -14.69
C PRO A 54 5.35 4.94 -14.00
N LEU A 55 5.08 4.60 -12.73
CA LEU A 55 3.94 5.16 -11.98
C LEU A 55 4.15 6.64 -11.68
N LEU A 56 5.39 7.04 -11.34
CA LEU A 56 5.76 8.43 -11.15
C LEU A 56 5.63 9.24 -12.43
N LEU A 57 6.05 8.66 -13.57
CA LEU A 57 5.88 9.27 -14.88
C LEU A 57 4.41 9.49 -15.24
N GLU A 58 3.56 8.49 -14.98
CA GLU A 58 2.13 8.56 -15.23
C GLU A 58 1.45 9.62 -14.37
N ALA A 59 1.75 9.66 -13.06
CA ALA A 59 1.22 10.68 -12.14
C ALA A 59 1.63 12.10 -12.58
N ALA A 60 2.89 12.30 -12.94
CA ALA A 60 3.37 13.58 -13.45
C ALA A 60 2.70 13.96 -14.80
N ARG A 61 2.43 12.98 -15.68
CA ARG A 61 1.71 13.20 -16.95
C ARG A 61 0.27 13.63 -16.70
N ILE A 62 -0.43 13.01 -15.75
CA ILE A 62 -1.77 13.42 -15.32
C ILE A 62 -1.74 14.85 -14.85
N GLY A 63 -0.74 15.24 -14.10
CA GLY A 63 -0.53 16.60 -13.59
C GLY A 63 -0.52 16.73 -12.09
N GLY A 64 -0.26 15.62 -11.43
CA GLY A 64 -0.14 15.50 -9.99
C GLY A 64 1.07 14.67 -9.57
N ARG A 65 1.01 14.13 -8.37
CA ARG A 65 1.99 13.25 -7.74
C ARG A 65 1.30 12.05 -7.11
N LEU A 66 2.01 10.93 -6.92
CA LEU A 66 1.41 9.74 -6.31
C LEU A 66 0.93 10.01 -4.89
N THR A 67 -0.16 9.37 -4.53
CA THR A 67 -0.74 9.37 -3.17
C THR A 67 -1.47 8.06 -2.87
N CYS A 68 -2.09 7.95 -1.71
CA CYS A 68 -2.96 6.84 -1.31
C CYS A 68 -2.29 5.48 -1.56
N LEU A 69 -3.01 4.49 -2.08
CA LEU A 69 -2.50 3.15 -2.40
C LEU A 69 -1.23 3.18 -3.25
N SER A 70 -1.23 3.98 -4.33
CA SER A 70 -0.12 4.00 -5.28
C SER A 70 1.19 4.52 -4.70
N ALA A 71 1.14 5.49 -3.79
CA ALA A 71 2.34 5.98 -3.12
C ALA A 71 2.77 5.07 -1.97
N LEU A 72 1.83 4.50 -1.21
CA LEU A 72 2.14 3.58 -0.11
C LEU A 72 2.79 2.29 -0.64
N GLU A 73 2.34 1.77 -1.78
CA GLU A 73 3.01 0.66 -2.46
C GLU A 73 4.44 1.02 -2.90
N LEU A 74 4.66 2.20 -3.48
CA LEU A 74 5.99 2.71 -3.81
C LEU A 74 6.89 2.83 -2.56
N HIS A 75 6.31 3.19 -1.42
CA HIS A 75 6.99 3.20 -0.12
C HIS A 75 7.24 1.80 0.46
N GLY A 76 6.83 0.73 -0.23
CA GLY A 76 7.01 -0.66 0.15
C GLY A 76 6.05 -1.14 1.23
N CYS A 77 4.91 -0.49 1.39
CA CYS A 77 3.78 -1.01 2.17
C CYS A 77 3.08 -2.14 1.41
N TRP A 78 2.24 -2.88 2.09
CA TRP A 78 1.48 -3.97 1.48
C TRP A 78 0.60 -3.46 0.33
N SER A 79 0.64 -4.17 -0.81
CA SER A 79 -0.11 -3.79 -2.02
C SER A 79 -1.54 -4.34 -1.94
N TYR A 80 -2.53 -3.43 -1.93
CA TYR A 80 -3.94 -3.81 -2.04
C TYR A 80 -4.37 -3.82 -3.51
N PRO A 81 -5.08 -4.86 -4.00
CA PRO A 81 -5.47 -4.94 -5.40
C PRO A 81 -6.32 -3.74 -5.84
N THR A 82 -5.79 -2.98 -6.78
CA THR A 82 -6.50 -1.87 -7.41
C THR A 82 -6.10 -1.73 -8.87
N ALA A 83 -7.03 -1.30 -9.71
CA ALA A 83 -6.75 -0.97 -11.10
C ALA A 83 -6.45 0.53 -11.30
N ASP A 84 -6.75 1.34 -10.30
CA ASP A 84 -6.67 2.79 -10.39
C ASP A 84 -5.33 3.31 -9.87
N LEU A 85 -4.78 4.30 -10.58
CA LEU A 85 -3.64 5.08 -10.14
C LEU A 85 -4.13 6.24 -9.27
N HIS A 86 -3.69 6.29 -8.03
CA HIS A 86 -4.07 7.33 -7.08
C HIS A 86 -3.14 8.54 -7.18
N VAL A 87 -3.69 9.70 -7.57
CA VAL A 87 -2.91 10.90 -7.87
C VAL A 87 -3.47 12.11 -7.13
N ALA A 88 -2.61 12.73 -6.33
CA ALA A 88 -2.88 14.01 -5.68
C ALA A 88 -2.70 15.16 -6.69
N VAL A 89 -3.70 16.01 -6.80
CA VAL A 89 -3.72 17.16 -7.72
C VAL A 89 -4.11 18.45 -6.98
N PRO A 90 -3.57 19.60 -7.38
CA PRO A 90 -3.98 20.90 -6.80
C PRO A 90 -5.49 21.14 -6.98
N PRO A 91 -6.14 21.88 -6.05
CA PRO A 91 -7.59 22.13 -6.09
C PRO A 91 -8.06 22.84 -7.36
N ASN A 92 -7.18 23.61 -8.00
CA ASN A 92 -7.45 24.36 -9.23
C ASN A 92 -6.92 23.68 -10.50
N ALA A 93 -6.55 22.41 -10.44
CA ALA A 93 -6.01 21.70 -11.60
C ALA A 93 -7.10 21.47 -12.66
N CYS A 94 -7.02 22.20 -13.77
CA CYS A 94 -8.02 22.16 -14.85
C CYS A 94 -7.54 21.45 -16.13
N ARG A 95 -6.27 21.09 -16.21
CA ARG A 95 -5.65 20.51 -17.43
C ARG A 95 -5.06 19.13 -17.20
N LEU A 96 -5.81 18.27 -16.51
CA LEU A 96 -5.40 16.90 -16.28
C LEU A 96 -5.35 16.11 -17.59
N ARG A 97 -4.40 15.17 -17.69
CA ARG A 97 -4.19 14.31 -18.85
C ARG A 97 -4.37 12.85 -18.46
N THR A 98 -4.52 11.98 -19.45
CA THR A 98 -4.59 10.54 -19.18
C THR A 98 -3.23 9.97 -18.80
N ARG A 99 -3.19 8.79 -18.18
CA ARG A 99 -1.97 8.06 -17.80
C ARG A 99 -1.00 7.88 -19.00
N ARG A 100 -1.56 7.61 -20.18
CA ARG A 100 -0.79 7.23 -21.37
C ARG A 100 -0.59 8.36 -22.38
N SER A 101 -1.38 9.45 -22.30
CA SER A 101 -1.35 10.52 -23.30
C SER A 101 -1.21 11.90 -22.66
N LYS A 102 -0.17 12.62 -23.03
CA LYS A 102 0.03 14.04 -22.66
C LYS A 102 -0.88 15.03 -23.40
N VAL A 103 -1.67 14.53 -24.35
CA VAL A 103 -2.58 15.35 -25.20
C VAL A 103 -4.04 15.13 -24.77
N THR A 104 -4.45 13.89 -24.58
CA THR A 104 -5.84 13.54 -24.23
C THR A 104 -6.18 14.02 -22.83
N ARG A 105 -7.29 14.71 -22.66
CA ARG A 105 -7.77 15.16 -21.34
C ARG A 105 -8.27 13.98 -20.53
N LEU A 106 -8.10 14.02 -19.21
CA LEU A 106 -8.59 12.98 -18.31
C LEU A 106 -10.12 12.85 -18.39
N ALA A 107 -10.82 13.97 -18.51
CA ALA A 107 -12.28 14.00 -18.64
C ALA A 107 -12.82 13.36 -19.94
N ASP A 108 -11.98 13.24 -20.96
CA ASP A 108 -12.35 12.67 -22.26
C ASP A 108 -11.99 11.15 -22.34
N ALA A 109 -11.44 10.58 -21.26
CA ALA A 109 -11.04 9.18 -21.23
C ALA A 109 -12.25 8.26 -21.00
N VAL A 110 -12.37 7.19 -21.77
CA VAL A 110 -13.43 6.18 -21.63
C VAL A 110 -13.25 5.40 -20.32
N GLU A 111 -12.02 4.99 -20.03
CA GLU A 111 -11.64 4.33 -18.77
C GLU A 111 -10.40 5.02 -18.22
N PRO A 112 -10.55 6.05 -17.37
CA PRO A 112 -9.42 6.85 -16.90
C PRO A 112 -8.46 6.04 -16.01
N ARG A 113 -8.98 5.07 -15.22
CA ARG A 113 -8.20 4.28 -14.25
C ARG A 113 -7.32 5.16 -13.36
N VAL A 114 -7.91 6.28 -12.92
CA VAL A 114 -7.24 7.30 -12.08
C VAL A 114 -8.22 7.74 -11.00
N ALA A 115 -7.82 7.58 -9.76
CA ALA A 115 -8.47 8.19 -8.60
C ALA A 115 -7.75 9.50 -8.26
N THR A 116 -8.44 10.64 -8.40
CA THR A 116 -7.89 11.96 -8.13
C THR A 116 -8.20 12.40 -6.70
N HIS A 117 -7.16 12.79 -5.96
CA HIS A 117 -7.24 13.38 -4.63
C HIS A 117 -6.92 14.87 -4.73
N TRP A 118 -7.89 15.71 -4.40
CA TRP A 118 -7.71 17.17 -4.45
C TRP A 118 -7.08 17.64 -3.14
N CYS A 119 -5.88 18.21 -3.21
CA CYS A 119 -5.14 18.63 -2.03
C CYS A 119 -4.47 19.99 -2.27
N ASP A 120 -4.40 20.79 -1.22
CA ASP A 120 -3.79 22.14 -1.21
C ASP A 120 -2.41 22.11 -0.54
N ASP A 121 -1.70 21.00 -0.64
CA ASP A 121 -0.33 20.95 -0.15
C ASP A 121 0.64 21.28 -1.29
N SER A 122 1.21 22.46 -1.26
CA SER A 122 2.30 22.89 -2.15
C SER A 122 3.65 22.35 -1.68
N ASP A 123 3.75 21.95 -0.41
CA ASP A 123 4.98 21.51 0.25
C ASP A 123 5.18 20.00 0.15
N GLY A 124 6.44 19.57 0.21
CA GLY A 124 6.81 18.17 0.18
C GLY A 124 7.43 17.70 -1.14
N HIS A 125 7.54 16.37 -1.29
CA HIS A 125 8.19 15.76 -2.44
C HIS A 125 7.37 15.93 -3.72
N ARG A 126 8.05 16.27 -4.84
CA ARG A 126 7.36 16.58 -6.12
C ARG A 126 6.69 15.40 -6.80
N LEU A 127 7.10 14.17 -6.48
CA LEU A 127 6.66 12.95 -7.15
C LEU A 127 5.59 12.18 -6.38
N TYR A 128 5.58 12.29 -5.05
CA TYR A 128 4.66 11.59 -4.17
C TYR A 128 4.41 12.38 -2.88
N ARG A 129 3.32 12.06 -2.20
CA ARG A 129 2.98 12.64 -0.90
C ARG A 129 3.67 11.89 0.24
N SER A 130 3.76 12.53 1.40
CA SER A 130 4.28 11.89 2.62
C SER A 130 3.43 10.67 3.02
N PRO A 131 4.00 9.66 3.71
CA PRO A 131 3.22 8.50 4.13
C PRO A 131 1.97 8.85 4.94
N ILE A 132 2.04 9.83 5.85
CA ILE A 132 0.86 10.22 6.66
C ILE A 132 -0.22 10.88 5.81
N ASP A 133 0.15 11.70 4.81
CA ASP A 133 -0.81 12.30 3.88
C ASP A 133 -1.44 11.23 2.98
N CYS A 134 -0.65 10.23 2.57
CA CYS A 134 -1.18 9.09 1.82
C CYS A 134 -2.19 8.28 2.65
N LEU A 135 -1.94 8.13 3.96
CA LEU A 135 -2.89 7.46 4.87
C LEU A 135 -4.18 8.29 5.06
N ALA A 136 -4.09 9.61 5.08
CA ALA A 136 -5.28 10.47 5.11
C ALA A 136 -6.12 10.31 3.83
N ASP A 137 -5.48 10.30 2.67
CA ASP A 137 -6.14 10.05 1.38
C ASP A 137 -6.72 8.62 1.31
N LEU A 138 -6.03 7.63 1.87
CA LEU A 138 -6.47 6.24 1.96
C LEU A 138 -7.77 6.12 2.75
N ILE A 139 -7.84 6.71 3.94
CA ILE A 139 -9.04 6.72 4.79
C ILE A 139 -10.23 7.38 4.09
N ALA A 140 -9.98 8.43 3.31
CA ALA A 140 -11.03 9.15 2.58
C ALA A 140 -11.56 8.39 1.37
N CYS A 141 -10.72 7.57 0.73
CA CYS A 141 -10.96 7.01 -0.60
C CYS A 141 -11.31 5.51 -0.59
N GLN A 142 -10.83 4.74 0.40
CA GLN A 142 -10.88 3.29 0.37
C GLN A 142 -11.85 2.69 1.38
N GLU A 143 -12.27 1.46 1.09
CA GLU A 143 -13.06 0.62 1.99
C GLU A 143 -12.23 0.15 3.20
N PRO A 144 -12.87 -0.24 4.31
CA PRO A 144 -12.20 -0.60 5.56
C PRO A 144 -11.11 -1.67 5.44
N ASP A 145 -11.30 -2.70 4.61
CA ASP A 145 -10.31 -3.75 4.39
C ASP A 145 -9.00 -3.20 3.82
N ALA A 146 -9.10 -2.37 2.78
CA ALA A 146 -7.95 -1.75 2.15
C ALA A 146 -7.24 -0.79 3.11
N VAL A 147 -8.02 0.02 3.85
CA VAL A 147 -7.48 0.92 4.87
C VAL A 147 -6.74 0.13 5.94
N THR A 148 -7.35 -0.93 6.47
CA THR A 148 -6.75 -1.75 7.53
C THR A 148 -5.44 -2.38 7.09
N ALA A 149 -5.45 -3.09 5.96
CA ALA A 149 -4.28 -3.81 5.47
C ALA A 149 -3.09 -2.87 5.19
N VAL A 150 -3.36 -1.76 4.51
CA VAL A 150 -2.30 -0.86 4.05
C VAL A 150 -1.81 0.06 5.17
N ALA A 151 -2.72 0.55 6.03
CA ALA A 151 -2.33 1.38 7.17
C ALA A 151 -1.56 0.57 8.21
N ASP A 152 -1.99 -0.66 8.51
CA ASP A 152 -1.27 -1.55 9.43
C ASP A 152 0.15 -1.84 8.91
N SER A 153 0.28 -2.18 7.63
CA SER A 153 1.58 -2.36 6.98
C SER A 153 2.44 -1.08 7.01
N ALA A 154 1.84 0.09 6.84
CA ALA A 154 2.57 1.36 6.93
C ALA A 154 3.08 1.63 8.34
N LEU A 155 2.28 1.38 9.38
CA LEU A 155 2.69 1.52 10.78
C LEU A 155 3.77 0.50 11.16
N HIS A 156 3.68 -0.74 10.68
CA HIS A 156 4.70 -1.76 10.86
C HIS A 156 6.05 -1.32 10.25
N ARG A 157 5.99 -0.81 9.01
CA ARG A 157 7.18 -0.39 8.26
C ARG A 157 7.79 0.90 8.78
N PHE A 158 6.97 1.84 9.25
CA PHE A 158 7.35 3.18 9.69
C PHE A 158 6.89 3.45 11.13
N PRO A 159 7.55 2.86 12.16
CA PRO A 159 7.12 3.00 13.56
C PRO A 159 7.00 4.45 14.04
N TRP A 160 7.73 5.37 13.42
CA TRP A 160 7.66 6.81 13.72
C TRP A 160 6.30 7.46 13.32
N LEU A 161 5.46 6.79 12.52
CA LEU A 161 4.13 7.28 12.14
C LEU A 161 3.07 7.12 13.23
N HIS A 162 3.31 6.34 14.29
CA HIS A 162 2.26 6.01 15.27
C HIS A 162 1.61 7.23 15.91
N ASP A 163 2.37 8.25 16.27
CA ASP A 163 1.81 9.45 16.89
C ASP A 163 1.00 10.29 15.89
N GLU A 164 1.49 10.45 14.67
CA GLU A 164 0.76 11.12 13.59
C GLU A 164 -0.51 10.35 13.21
N TRP A 165 -0.43 9.01 13.18
CA TRP A 165 -1.59 8.14 12.96
C TRP A 165 -2.67 8.34 14.03
N ARG A 166 -2.31 8.36 15.31
CA ARG A 166 -3.26 8.64 16.40
C ARG A 166 -3.97 9.97 16.22
N LEU A 167 -3.23 11.01 15.84
CA LEU A 167 -3.81 12.32 15.55
C LEU A 167 -4.73 12.29 14.33
N LEU A 168 -4.37 11.55 13.29
CA LEU A 168 -5.20 11.36 12.10
C LEU A 168 -6.51 10.62 12.44
N VAL A 169 -6.45 9.56 13.25
CA VAL A 169 -7.63 8.83 13.74
C VAL A 169 -8.56 9.75 14.53
N LEU A 170 -8.03 10.57 15.42
CA LEU A 170 -8.83 11.53 16.20
C LEU A 170 -9.58 12.56 15.33
N ARG A 171 -8.98 12.95 14.19
CA ARG A 171 -9.56 13.87 13.21
C ARG A 171 -10.52 13.19 12.23
N SER A 172 -10.50 11.87 12.16
CA SER A 172 -11.35 11.09 11.25
C SER A 172 -12.83 11.11 11.71
N PRO A 173 -13.78 10.88 10.79
CA PRO A 173 -15.20 10.75 11.12
C PRO A 173 -15.44 9.70 12.23
N ALA A 174 -16.37 10.00 13.15
CA ALA A 174 -16.66 9.11 14.28
C ALA A 174 -17.00 7.68 13.85
N THR A 175 -17.66 7.51 12.72
CA THR A 175 -18.02 6.20 12.14
C THR A 175 -16.82 5.35 11.74
N LYS A 176 -15.67 5.97 11.49
CA LYS A 176 -14.43 5.28 11.11
C LYS A 176 -13.48 5.04 12.29
N ARG A 177 -13.60 5.83 13.38
CA ARG A 177 -12.63 5.79 14.48
C ARG A 177 -12.48 4.44 15.15
N ALA A 178 -13.58 3.68 15.28
CA ALA A 178 -13.56 2.39 15.98
C ALA A 178 -12.58 1.42 15.32
N TYR A 179 -12.71 1.17 14.00
CA TYR A 179 -11.79 0.27 13.30
C TYR A 179 -10.40 0.87 13.10
N LEU A 180 -10.29 2.20 12.84
CA LEU A 180 -8.99 2.86 12.71
C LEU A 180 -8.15 2.77 13.98
N SER A 181 -8.78 2.85 15.15
CA SER A 181 -8.09 2.74 16.44
C SER A 181 -7.57 1.33 16.74
N ALA A 182 -8.06 0.30 16.04
CA ALA A 182 -7.57 -1.07 16.16
C ALA A 182 -6.34 -1.35 15.29
N ILE A 183 -5.97 -0.44 14.38
CA ILE A 183 -4.80 -0.56 13.51
C ILE A 183 -3.57 -0.06 14.27
N ASP A 184 -2.59 -0.93 14.48
CA ASP A 184 -1.43 -0.66 15.33
C ASP A 184 -0.08 -1.19 14.79
N GLY A 185 -0.07 -1.77 13.58
CA GLY A 185 1.15 -2.24 12.92
C GLY A 185 1.72 -3.55 13.47
N VAL A 186 0.92 -4.34 14.19
CA VAL A 186 1.38 -5.62 14.76
C VAL A 186 1.40 -6.75 13.74
N CYS A 187 0.45 -6.81 12.80
CA CYS A 187 0.41 -7.86 11.79
C CYS A 187 1.56 -7.70 10.77
N GLU A 188 2.11 -8.82 10.29
CA GLU A 188 3.22 -8.83 9.34
C GLU A 188 2.78 -8.73 7.88
N SER A 189 1.51 -9.04 7.61
CA SER A 189 0.91 -8.91 6.28
C SER A 189 -0.45 -8.22 6.32
N GLY A 190 -0.82 -7.57 5.21
CA GLY A 190 -2.16 -6.96 5.10
C GLY A 190 -3.29 -7.99 5.13
N THR A 191 -3.04 -9.24 4.72
CA THR A 191 -4.02 -10.31 4.80
C THR A 191 -4.31 -10.70 6.26
N GLU A 192 -3.27 -10.74 7.09
CA GLU A 192 -3.44 -10.93 8.54
C GLU A 192 -4.22 -9.77 9.16
N SER A 193 -3.92 -8.54 8.79
CA SER A 193 -4.64 -7.35 9.27
C SER A 193 -6.13 -7.41 8.93
N ILE A 194 -6.48 -7.84 7.69
CA ILE A 194 -7.87 -8.04 7.27
C ILE A 194 -8.53 -9.16 8.09
N PHE A 195 -7.86 -10.30 8.25
CA PHE A 195 -8.36 -11.40 9.07
C PHE A 195 -8.65 -10.94 10.51
N PHE A 196 -7.70 -10.27 11.15
CA PHE A 196 -7.85 -9.73 12.49
C PHE A 196 -9.04 -8.77 12.61
N MET A 197 -9.14 -7.81 11.72
CA MET A 197 -10.24 -6.85 11.72
C MET A 197 -11.59 -7.54 11.57
N ARG A 198 -11.71 -8.46 10.60
CA ARG A 198 -12.96 -9.17 10.33
C ARG A 198 -13.36 -10.11 11.47
N MET A 199 -12.39 -10.76 12.16
CA MET A 199 -12.64 -11.61 13.32
C MET A 199 -12.97 -10.84 14.60
N SER A 200 -12.58 -9.56 14.71
CA SER A 200 -12.71 -8.76 15.93
C SER A 200 -14.16 -8.64 16.42
N HIS A 201 -15.14 -8.69 15.52
CA HIS A 201 -16.56 -8.58 15.90
C HIS A 201 -17.12 -9.81 16.65
N LEU A 202 -16.43 -10.95 16.58
CA LEU A 202 -16.85 -12.19 17.26
C LEU A 202 -16.53 -12.17 18.76
N GLY A 203 -15.76 -11.18 19.25
CA GLY A 203 -15.40 -11.08 20.67
C GLY A 203 -14.56 -12.26 21.19
N LEU A 204 -13.89 -12.98 20.30
CA LEU A 204 -12.99 -14.10 20.65
C LEU A 204 -11.69 -13.54 21.26
N PRO A 205 -11.08 -14.27 22.24
CA PRO A 205 -9.76 -13.91 22.76
C PRO A 205 -8.68 -14.19 21.72
N LEU A 206 -8.52 -13.26 20.80
CA LEU A 206 -7.65 -13.34 19.62
C LEU A 206 -6.34 -12.61 19.88
N HIS A 207 -5.23 -13.36 20.01
CA HIS A 207 -3.87 -12.84 20.17
C HIS A 207 -3.12 -12.92 18.83
N ARG A 208 -2.40 -11.85 18.48
CA ARG A 208 -1.63 -11.74 17.24
C ARG A 208 -0.16 -11.96 17.50
N GLN A 209 0.53 -12.58 16.55
CA GLN A 209 1.99 -12.77 16.55
C GLN A 209 2.50 -13.41 17.85
N GLU A 210 1.76 -14.44 18.31
CA GLU A 210 2.00 -15.07 19.62
C GLU A 210 3.18 -16.04 19.57
N GLN A 211 4.02 -16.02 20.62
CA GLN A 211 5.16 -16.94 20.73
C GLN A 211 4.77 -18.23 21.41
N VAL A 212 4.71 -19.32 20.67
CA VAL A 212 4.40 -20.65 21.20
C VAL A 212 5.70 -21.37 21.60
N PRO A 213 5.88 -21.75 22.88
CA PRO A 213 7.12 -22.37 23.34
C PRO A 213 7.47 -23.65 22.59
N GLY A 214 8.69 -23.71 22.02
CA GLY A 214 9.21 -24.87 21.26
C GLY A 214 8.60 -25.04 19.87
N VAL A 215 7.85 -24.03 19.36
CA VAL A 215 7.29 -24.01 18.00
C VAL A 215 7.75 -22.75 17.26
N GLY A 216 7.78 -21.61 17.94
CA GLY A 216 8.04 -20.32 17.34
C GLY A 216 6.80 -19.43 17.34
N ARG A 217 6.85 -18.39 16.53
CA ARG A 217 5.75 -17.43 16.41
C ARG A 217 4.65 -17.96 15.49
N VAL A 218 3.40 -17.69 15.86
CA VAL A 218 2.19 -17.99 15.07
C VAL A 218 1.43 -16.69 14.79
N ASP A 219 0.72 -16.62 13.65
CA ASP A 219 0.02 -15.39 13.27
C ASP A 219 -1.08 -15.04 14.26
N PHE A 220 -1.88 -16.04 14.65
CA PHE A 220 -2.98 -15.86 15.60
C PHE A 220 -3.11 -17.05 16.55
N LEU A 221 -3.39 -16.75 17.81
CA LEU A 221 -3.83 -17.71 18.82
C LEU A 221 -5.21 -17.29 19.34
N ILE A 222 -6.22 -18.12 19.17
CA ILE A 222 -7.56 -17.94 19.69
C ILE A 222 -7.70 -18.77 20.98
N GLY A 223 -7.96 -18.09 22.10
CA GLY A 223 -7.97 -18.75 23.40
C GLY A 223 -6.60 -19.32 23.77
N ARG A 224 -6.53 -20.60 24.11
CA ARG A 224 -5.30 -21.25 24.56
C ARG A 224 -4.69 -22.23 23.54
N ARG A 225 -5.49 -22.72 22.57
CA ARG A 225 -5.09 -23.87 21.75
C ARG A 225 -5.44 -23.80 20.27
N LEU A 226 -6.29 -22.86 19.82
CA LEU A 226 -6.63 -22.74 18.41
C LEU A 226 -5.69 -21.74 17.76
N ILE A 227 -4.81 -22.23 16.89
CA ILE A 227 -3.90 -21.44 16.09
C ILE A 227 -4.53 -21.21 14.71
N VAL A 228 -4.40 -19.98 14.21
CA VAL A 228 -4.73 -19.66 12.82
C VAL A 228 -3.48 -19.07 12.17
N GLU A 229 -3.11 -19.61 11.01
CA GLU A 229 -2.02 -19.15 10.16
C GLU A 229 -2.55 -18.70 8.80
N ILE A 230 -2.03 -17.59 8.29
CA ILE A 230 -2.45 -17.01 7.01
C ILE A 230 -1.28 -17.15 6.03
N ASP A 231 -1.39 -18.12 5.13
CA ASP A 231 -0.35 -18.37 4.14
C ASP A 231 -0.34 -17.25 3.07
N GLY A 232 0.84 -16.63 2.90
CA GLY A 232 1.09 -15.67 1.83
C GLY A 232 0.96 -16.30 0.44
N ALA A 233 0.81 -15.45 -0.59
CA ALA A 233 0.64 -15.90 -1.98
C ALA A 233 1.88 -16.59 -2.62
N GLN A 234 3.02 -16.62 -1.93
CA GLN A 234 4.28 -17.18 -2.46
C GLN A 234 4.49 -18.62 -1.99
N TYR A 235 4.03 -19.56 -2.79
CA TYR A 235 4.47 -20.97 -2.68
C TYR A 235 5.90 -21.09 -3.25
N HIS A 236 6.91 -21.06 -2.39
CA HIS A 236 8.23 -21.56 -2.74
C HIS A 236 8.28 -23.05 -2.35
N THR A 237 8.38 -23.93 -3.34
CA THR A 237 8.62 -25.36 -3.17
C THR A 237 10.09 -25.61 -2.80
N ASP A 238 10.48 -25.18 -1.59
CA ASP A 238 11.76 -25.54 -0.99
C ASP A 238 11.55 -26.79 -0.15
N PRO A 239 12.20 -27.93 -0.49
CA PRO A 239 12.05 -29.20 0.25
C PRO A 239 12.41 -29.08 1.72
N GLU A 240 13.41 -28.26 2.09
CA GLU A 240 13.83 -28.10 3.49
C GLU A 240 12.75 -27.35 4.31
N ARG A 241 12.12 -26.35 3.72
CA ARG A 241 10.98 -25.65 4.35
C ARG A 241 9.77 -26.57 4.52
N PHE A 242 9.49 -27.41 3.54
CA PHE A 242 8.40 -28.36 3.62
C PHE A 242 8.58 -29.34 4.81
N GLU A 243 9.77 -29.89 5.00
CA GLU A 243 10.07 -30.78 6.13
C GLU A 243 10.00 -30.03 7.48
N ALA A 244 10.50 -28.80 7.54
CA ALA A 244 10.40 -27.94 8.72
C ALA A 244 8.94 -27.67 9.11
N ASP A 245 8.07 -27.36 8.13
CA ASP A 245 6.64 -27.15 8.35
C ASP A 245 5.94 -28.40 8.86
N ARG A 246 6.27 -29.60 8.31
CA ARG A 246 5.74 -30.87 8.79
C ARG A 246 6.17 -31.19 10.21
N HIS A 247 7.42 -30.91 10.54
CA HIS A 247 7.92 -31.08 11.91
C HIS A 247 7.19 -30.13 12.87
N ARG A 248 7.03 -28.86 12.48
CA ARG A 248 6.29 -27.85 13.26
C ARG A 248 4.85 -28.29 13.52
N ASP A 249 4.15 -28.82 12.51
CA ASP A 249 2.79 -29.35 12.64
C ASP A 249 2.71 -30.51 13.64
N ALA A 250 3.66 -31.44 13.57
CA ALA A 250 3.73 -32.57 14.49
C ALA A 250 3.94 -32.11 15.94
N VAL A 251 4.82 -31.12 16.16
CA VAL A 251 5.06 -30.55 17.49
C VAL A 251 3.81 -29.83 18.01
N LEU A 252 3.13 -29.02 17.19
CA LEU A 252 1.88 -28.36 17.57
C LEU A 252 0.80 -29.36 17.95
N SER A 253 0.61 -30.39 17.14
CA SER A 253 -0.35 -31.49 17.40
C SER A 253 -0.02 -32.23 18.68
N SER A 254 1.25 -32.59 18.96
CA SER A 254 1.68 -33.29 20.17
C SER A 254 1.43 -32.47 21.44
N LYS A 255 1.42 -31.13 21.34
CA LYS A 255 1.10 -30.19 22.42
C LYS A 255 -0.39 -29.90 22.57
N GLY A 256 -1.24 -30.51 21.73
CA GLY A 256 -2.69 -30.34 21.78
C GLY A 256 -3.21 -29.06 21.12
N TYR A 257 -2.39 -28.39 20.29
CA TYR A 257 -2.87 -27.29 19.48
C TYR A 257 -3.67 -27.78 18.27
N ARG A 258 -4.74 -27.07 17.97
CA ARG A 258 -5.47 -27.17 16.71
C ARG A 258 -5.00 -26.06 15.78
N VAL A 259 -4.62 -26.40 14.57
CA VAL A 259 -4.15 -25.42 13.56
C VAL A 259 -5.16 -25.33 12.42
N LEU A 260 -5.58 -24.10 12.07
CA LEU A 260 -6.28 -23.76 10.85
C LEU A 260 -5.33 -22.94 9.98
N ARG A 261 -5.24 -23.28 8.69
CA ARG A 261 -4.47 -22.50 7.72
C ARG A 261 -5.38 -22.00 6.64
N PHE A 262 -5.26 -20.71 6.34
CA PHE A 262 -6.01 -20.08 5.27
C PHE A 262 -5.07 -19.37 4.31
N SER A 263 -5.32 -19.57 3.03
CA SER A 263 -4.58 -18.88 1.99
C SER A 263 -5.06 -17.41 1.84
N TYR A 264 -4.20 -16.57 1.25
CA TYR A 264 -4.57 -15.24 0.78
C TYR A 264 -5.93 -15.22 0.05
N ARG A 265 -6.14 -16.18 -0.87
CA ARG A 265 -7.39 -16.23 -1.66
C ARG A 265 -8.63 -16.48 -0.80
N GLN A 266 -8.53 -17.32 0.21
CA GLN A 266 -9.65 -17.59 1.11
C GLN A 266 -10.00 -16.34 1.92
N VAL A 267 -9.02 -15.69 2.52
CA VAL A 267 -9.26 -14.47 3.29
C VAL A 267 -9.84 -13.34 2.42
N MET A 268 -9.34 -13.17 1.20
CA MET A 268 -9.76 -12.07 0.33
C MET A 268 -11.08 -12.33 -0.39
N TYR A 269 -11.37 -13.57 -0.79
CA TYR A 269 -12.42 -13.86 -1.76
C TYR A 269 -13.41 -14.96 -1.35
N ALA A 270 -13.16 -15.65 -0.22
CA ALA A 270 -14.04 -16.70 0.31
C ALA A 270 -14.16 -16.59 1.83
N TRP A 271 -14.40 -15.34 2.30
CA TRP A 271 -14.42 -15.02 3.73
C TRP A 271 -15.39 -15.86 4.54
N ASP A 272 -16.59 -16.14 4.02
CA ASP A 272 -17.62 -16.93 4.71
C ASP A 272 -17.11 -18.34 5.08
N GLU A 273 -16.25 -18.94 4.26
CA GLU A 273 -15.63 -20.23 4.55
C GLU A 273 -14.63 -20.14 5.70
N VAL A 274 -13.84 -19.05 5.73
CA VAL A 274 -12.86 -18.78 6.79
C VAL A 274 -13.57 -18.57 8.12
N GLU A 275 -14.56 -17.70 8.14
CA GLU A 275 -15.34 -17.38 9.35
C GLU A 275 -16.07 -18.62 9.87
N ALA A 276 -16.75 -19.37 9.00
CA ALA A 276 -17.45 -20.60 9.37
C ALA A 276 -16.51 -21.65 9.96
N ALA A 277 -15.30 -21.81 9.42
CA ALA A 277 -14.31 -22.74 9.93
C ALA A 277 -13.82 -22.38 11.34
N VAL A 278 -13.57 -21.08 11.60
CA VAL A 278 -13.15 -20.58 12.91
C VAL A 278 -14.30 -20.73 13.92
N ILE A 279 -15.53 -20.35 13.57
CA ILE A 279 -16.71 -20.51 14.42
C ILE A 279 -16.93 -21.99 14.75
N ALA A 280 -16.85 -22.88 13.76
CA ALA A 280 -17.03 -24.31 13.99
C ALA A 280 -15.94 -24.88 14.94
N ALA A 281 -14.70 -24.44 14.84
CA ALA A 281 -13.63 -24.84 15.75
C ALA A 281 -13.87 -24.32 17.18
N THR A 282 -14.32 -23.07 17.33
CA THR A 282 -14.63 -22.50 18.64
C THR A 282 -15.85 -23.14 19.30
N VAL A 283 -16.90 -23.45 18.55
CA VAL A 283 -18.08 -24.17 19.04
C VAL A 283 -17.72 -25.60 19.51
N ARG A 284 -16.78 -26.27 18.87
CA ARG A 284 -16.27 -27.58 19.34
C ARG A 284 -15.39 -27.48 20.60
N GLY A 285 -15.00 -26.29 21.00
CA GLY A 285 -14.11 -26.08 22.14
C GLY A 285 -12.60 -26.20 21.81
N ASP A 286 -12.24 -26.20 20.54
CA ASP A 286 -10.84 -26.35 20.08
C ASP A 286 -9.90 -25.22 20.59
N HIS A 287 -10.46 -24.15 21.14
CA HIS A 287 -9.73 -22.97 21.64
C HIS A 287 -9.45 -23.00 23.17
N HIS A 288 -9.92 -24.03 23.92
CA HIS A 288 -9.78 -24.17 25.39
C HIS A 288 -8.53 -24.90 25.86
#